data_fb3d8dcf4e89945f57e7e7a7410932e4
#
_entry.id   fb3d8dcf4e89945f57e7e7a7410932e4
#
_cell.length_a   1.000
_cell.length_b   1.000
_cell.length_c   1.000
_cell.angle_alpha   90.00
_cell.angle_beta   90.00
_cell.angle_gamma   90.00
#
_symmetry.space_group_name_H-M   'P 1'
#
loop_
_entity.id
_entity.type
_entity.pdbx_description
1 polymer ?
#
loop_
_entity_poly.entity_id
_entity_poly.type
_entity_poly.pdbx_seq_one_letter_code
_entity_poly.pdbx_strand_id
1 'polypeptide(L)'
;LIDLTRATTDALREGNDKAVSIVNVCLPFAEYVAGRYNCYGALPEHLRSPLSYFKAIIEAGIDFDVVGIQLYFPGRDLVAVDLLLNAFAALGKPIHITEMGVNGGFRQKGNAGSSWSQMAMSEGTWHGGWNEHTQADWLEQFYTIAASRKEIQALTWWDFIEPSFSGNGAMLYENENPRESYFRLLALKNRIVRKG
;
A
#
# COMPACT_ATOMS: atom_id res chain seq x y z
N LEU A 1 -1.86 13.04 -18.09
CA LEU A 1 -1.36 11.93 -17.28
C LEU A 1 -1.23 10.64 -18.13
N ILE A 2 -2.27 10.24 -18.89
CA ILE A 2 -2.24 9.05 -19.75
C ILE A 2 -1.10 9.13 -20.77
N ASP A 3 -0.96 10.27 -21.48
CA ASP A 3 0.11 10.48 -22.47
C ASP A 3 1.51 10.45 -21.84
N LEU A 4 1.65 10.96 -20.61
CA LEU A 4 2.90 10.88 -19.87
C LEU A 4 3.23 9.42 -19.50
N THR A 5 2.24 8.66 -19.07
CA THR A 5 2.43 7.23 -18.77
C THR A 5 2.86 6.47 -20.03
N ARG A 6 2.20 6.72 -21.17
CA ARG A 6 2.58 6.16 -22.46
C ARG A 6 4.03 6.47 -22.81
N ALA A 7 4.39 7.76 -22.81
CA ALA A 7 5.74 8.19 -23.13
C ALA A 7 6.81 7.53 -22.22
N THR A 8 6.48 7.37 -20.93
CA THR A 8 7.40 6.73 -19.98
C THR A 8 7.54 5.23 -20.22
N THR A 9 6.44 4.52 -20.47
CA THR A 9 6.49 3.07 -20.74
C THR A 9 7.12 2.77 -22.09
N ASP A 10 6.84 3.57 -23.11
CA ASP A 10 7.45 3.42 -24.45
C ASP A 10 8.98 3.64 -24.36
N ALA A 11 9.43 4.70 -23.69
CA ALA A 11 10.85 4.95 -23.48
C ALA A 11 11.55 3.84 -22.68
N LEU A 12 10.87 3.23 -21.70
CA LEU A 12 11.38 2.08 -20.98
C LEU A 12 11.61 0.89 -21.93
N ARG A 13 10.61 0.59 -22.79
CA ARG A 13 10.70 -0.51 -23.76
C ARG A 13 11.78 -0.28 -24.82
N GLU A 14 11.93 0.96 -25.28
CA GLU A 14 13.01 1.34 -26.20
C GLU A 14 14.41 1.15 -25.57
N GLY A 15 14.54 1.49 -24.29
CA GLY A 15 15.80 1.34 -23.57
C GLY A 15 16.11 -0.09 -23.11
N ASN A 16 15.10 -0.85 -22.76
CA ASN A 16 15.21 -2.26 -22.34
C ASN A 16 13.86 -2.98 -22.49
N ASP A 17 13.72 -3.72 -23.55
CA ASP A 17 12.51 -4.50 -23.88
C ASP A 17 12.18 -5.63 -22.88
N LYS A 18 13.17 -6.02 -22.06
CA LYS A 18 13.02 -7.05 -21.02
C LYS A 18 12.72 -6.49 -19.64
N ALA A 19 12.72 -5.16 -19.47
CA ALA A 19 12.41 -4.55 -18.20
C ALA A 19 10.94 -4.80 -17.82
N VAL A 20 10.71 -5.18 -16.56
CA VAL A 20 9.35 -5.29 -16.01
C VAL A 20 8.91 -3.91 -15.55
N SER A 21 7.84 -3.40 -16.17
CA SER A 21 7.28 -2.08 -15.86
C SER A 21 6.19 -2.19 -14.80
N ILE A 22 6.31 -1.38 -13.75
CA ILE A 22 5.30 -1.26 -12.70
C ILE A 22 4.71 0.15 -12.76
N VAL A 23 3.44 0.26 -13.10
CA VAL A 23 2.72 1.52 -12.93
C VAL A 23 2.20 1.57 -11.50
N ASN A 24 2.64 2.57 -10.73
CA ASN A 24 2.42 2.64 -9.29
C ASN A 24 1.47 3.78 -8.92
N VAL A 25 0.51 3.51 -8.04
CA VAL A 25 -0.46 4.48 -7.53
C VAL A 25 -0.46 4.50 -6.00
N CYS A 26 -0.73 5.69 -5.47
CA CYS A 26 -0.92 5.91 -4.03
C CYS A 26 -2.40 6.03 -3.70
N LEU A 27 -2.76 5.78 -2.44
CA LEU A 27 -4.10 5.98 -1.89
C LEU A 27 -5.22 5.24 -2.66
N PRO A 28 -5.15 3.91 -2.77
CA PRO A 28 -6.07 3.13 -3.59
C PRO A 28 -7.53 3.19 -3.11
N PHE A 29 -7.79 3.65 -1.88
CA PHE A 29 -9.12 3.89 -1.33
C PHE A 29 -9.71 5.27 -1.68
N ALA A 30 -9.05 6.07 -2.51
CA ALA A 30 -9.50 7.44 -2.83
C ALA A 30 -10.93 7.48 -3.42
N GLU A 31 -11.38 6.43 -4.07
CA GLU A 31 -12.76 6.29 -4.58
C GLU A 31 -13.82 6.27 -3.46
N TYR A 32 -13.43 5.79 -2.29
CA TYR A 32 -14.34 5.66 -1.14
C TYR A 32 -14.30 6.89 -0.22
N VAL A 33 -13.43 7.85 -0.50
CA VAL A 33 -13.11 8.95 0.40
C VAL A 33 -13.12 10.27 -0.34
N ALA A 34 -14.04 10.44 -1.28
CA ALA A 34 -14.24 11.72 -1.96
C ALA A 34 -14.24 12.87 -0.93
N GLY A 35 -13.25 13.75 -1.02
CA GLY A 35 -13.09 14.91 -0.16
C GLY A 35 -12.25 14.73 1.11
N ARG A 36 -11.73 13.56 1.45
CA ARG A 36 -10.91 13.37 2.65
C ARG A 36 -9.38 13.38 2.42
N TYR A 37 -8.91 13.11 1.21
CA TYR A 37 -7.49 13.12 0.88
C TYR A 37 -7.08 14.44 0.27
N ASN A 38 -7.07 15.48 1.10
CA ASN A 38 -6.66 16.81 0.70
C ASN A 38 -5.22 17.12 1.17
N CYS A 39 -4.31 16.16 1.07
CA CYS A 39 -2.90 16.40 1.39
C CYS A 39 -2.21 17.34 0.38
N TYR A 40 -2.82 17.61 -0.77
CA TYR A 40 -2.31 18.48 -1.82
C TYR A 40 -3.18 19.72 -2.11
N GLY A 41 -4.10 20.08 -1.22
CA GLY A 41 -5.06 21.16 -1.44
C GLY A 41 -6.37 20.68 -2.09
N ALA A 42 -7.19 21.61 -2.58
CA ALA A 42 -8.44 21.26 -3.27
C ALA A 42 -8.14 20.36 -4.47
N LEU A 43 -8.78 19.18 -4.50
CA LEU A 43 -8.62 18.27 -5.63
C LEU A 43 -9.18 18.91 -6.89
N PRO A 44 -8.42 18.96 -8.00
CA PRO A 44 -8.94 19.43 -9.28
C PRO A 44 -10.15 18.59 -9.70
N GLU A 45 -11.11 19.21 -10.35
CA GLU A 45 -12.36 18.55 -10.82
C GLU A 45 -12.12 17.31 -11.72
N HIS A 46 -10.90 17.11 -12.19
CA HIS A 46 -10.53 16.05 -13.14
C HIS A 46 -9.60 14.98 -12.56
N LEU A 47 -9.50 14.84 -11.24
CA LEU A 47 -8.72 13.74 -10.66
C LEU A 47 -9.41 12.39 -10.93
N ARG A 48 -8.63 11.47 -11.46
CA ARG A 48 -9.03 10.07 -11.57
C ARG A 48 -8.69 9.36 -10.27
N SER A 49 -9.59 8.49 -9.82
CA SER A 49 -9.22 7.54 -8.77
C SER A 49 -8.16 6.55 -9.29
N PRO A 50 -7.36 5.93 -8.42
CA PRO A 50 -6.37 4.94 -8.83
C PRO A 50 -6.92 3.85 -9.74
N LEU A 51 -8.07 3.27 -9.40
CA LEU A 51 -8.69 2.22 -10.22
C LEU A 51 -9.18 2.75 -11.58
N SER A 52 -9.79 3.95 -11.61
CA SER A 52 -10.22 4.57 -12.87
C SER A 52 -9.05 4.99 -13.76
N TYR A 53 -7.92 5.34 -13.16
CA TYR A 53 -6.68 5.60 -13.89
C TYR A 53 -6.14 4.34 -14.56
N PHE A 54 -6.06 3.20 -13.84
CA PHE A 54 -5.62 1.94 -14.45
C PHE A 54 -6.55 1.50 -15.58
N LYS A 55 -7.87 1.59 -15.39
CA LYS A 55 -8.83 1.30 -16.47
C LYS A 55 -8.54 2.14 -17.71
N ALA A 56 -8.31 3.43 -17.53
CA ALA A 56 -8.06 4.34 -18.63
C ALA A 56 -6.73 4.07 -19.37
N ILE A 57 -5.64 3.71 -18.68
CA ILE A 57 -4.37 3.37 -19.35
C ILE A 57 -4.45 2.02 -20.05
N ILE A 58 -5.20 1.04 -19.52
CA ILE A 58 -5.47 -0.24 -20.19
C ILE A 58 -6.32 -0.02 -21.43
N GLU A 59 -7.40 0.74 -21.33
CA GLU A 59 -8.26 1.10 -22.47
C GLU A 59 -7.48 1.86 -23.56
N ALA A 60 -6.55 2.71 -23.17
CA ALA A 60 -5.64 3.41 -24.08
C ALA A 60 -4.58 2.48 -24.70
N GLY A 61 -4.52 1.20 -24.36
CA GLY A 61 -3.54 0.24 -24.89
C GLY A 61 -2.11 0.54 -24.46
N ILE A 62 -1.89 1.10 -23.26
CA ILE A 62 -0.55 1.34 -22.74
C ILE A 62 0.06 0.02 -22.27
N ASP A 63 1.27 -0.28 -22.76
CA ASP A 63 2.00 -1.49 -22.39
C ASP A 63 2.72 -1.32 -21.05
N PHE A 64 2.22 -2.01 -20.04
CA PHE A 64 2.87 -2.16 -18.72
C PHE A 64 2.58 -3.55 -18.16
N ASP A 65 3.44 -4.03 -17.25
CA ASP A 65 3.39 -5.41 -16.77
C ASP A 65 2.62 -5.57 -15.47
N VAL A 66 2.81 -4.68 -14.50
CA VAL A 66 2.38 -4.85 -13.13
C VAL A 66 1.63 -3.63 -12.62
N VAL A 67 0.54 -3.87 -11.91
CA VAL A 67 -0.18 -2.88 -11.12
C VAL A 67 0.51 -2.71 -9.79
N GLY A 68 1.10 -1.54 -9.54
CA GLY A 68 1.70 -1.18 -8.25
C GLY A 68 0.73 -0.42 -7.36
N ILE A 69 0.64 -0.78 -6.10
CA ILE A 69 -0.26 -0.16 -5.13
C ILE A 69 0.51 0.21 -3.87
N GLN A 70 0.47 1.50 -3.48
CA GLN A 70 0.88 1.96 -2.16
C GLN A 70 -0.32 1.92 -1.22
N LEU A 71 -0.37 0.91 -0.36
CA LEU A 71 -1.50 0.65 0.54
C LEU A 71 -1.20 1.20 1.93
N TYR A 72 -1.24 2.53 2.07
CA TYR A 72 -1.07 3.19 3.35
C TYR A 72 -2.40 3.50 4.02
N PHE A 73 -2.39 3.49 5.34
CA PHE A 73 -3.51 3.90 6.19
C PHE A 73 -4.84 3.26 5.73
N PRO A 74 -4.89 1.93 5.64
CA PRO A 74 -6.08 1.27 5.17
C PRO A 74 -7.31 1.55 6.04
N GLY A 75 -7.15 1.92 7.32
CA GLY A 75 -8.15 2.44 8.25
C GLY A 75 -9.49 1.70 8.26
N ARG A 76 -9.51 0.50 7.70
CA ARG A 76 -10.70 -0.27 7.39
C ARG A 76 -10.50 -1.70 7.83
N ASP A 77 -11.61 -2.41 7.97
CA ASP A 77 -11.56 -3.84 8.18
C ASP A 77 -10.96 -4.55 6.95
N LEU A 78 -10.46 -5.75 7.18
CA LEU A 78 -9.78 -6.51 6.14
C LEU A 78 -10.74 -6.99 5.03
N VAL A 79 -12.06 -6.98 5.26
CA VAL A 79 -13.05 -7.24 4.20
C VAL A 79 -13.05 -6.10 3.18
N ALA A 80 -13.01 -4.84 3.65
CA ALA A 80 -12.90 -3.70 2.73
C ALA A 80 -11.60 -3.70 1.93
N VAL A 81 -10.49 -4.12 2.56
CA VAL A 81 -9.20 -4.30 1.88
C VAL A 81 -9.28 -5.41 0.85
N ASP A 82 -9.89 -6.56 1.19
CA ASP A 82 -10.07 -7.69 0.28
C ASP A 82 -10.95 -7.32 -0.94
N LEU A 83 -12.03 -6.57 -0.72
CA LEU A 83 -12.89 -6.05 -1.80
C LEU A 83 -12.11 -5.09 -2.72
N LEU A 84 -11.24 -4.24 -2.16
CA LEU A 84 -10.37 -3.38 -2.95
C LEU A 84 -9.44 -4.22 -3.82
N LEU A 85 -8.77 -5.22 -3.26
CA LEU A 85 -7.87 -6.10 -4.00
C LEU A 85 -8.60 -6.87 -5.11
N ASN A 86 -9.86 -7.28 -4.89
CA ASN A 86 -10.70 -7.87 -5.94
C ASN A 86 -10.92 -6.90 -7.11
N ALA A 87 -11.17 -5.62 -6.82
CA ALA A 87 -11.37 -4.62 -7.86
C ALA A 87 -10.11 -4.39 -8.71
N PHE A 88 -8.92 -4.40 -8.09
CA PHE A 88 -7.65 -4.30 -8.83
C PHE A 88 -7.29 -5.60 -9.54
N ALA A 89 -7.58 -6.76 -8.96
CA ALA A 89 -7.38 -8.07 -9.61
C ALA A 89 -8.20 -8.21 -10.90
N ALA A 90 -9.40 -7.60 -10.95
CA ALA A 90 -10.24 -7.56 -12.14
C ALA A 90 -9.60 -6.82 -13.34
N LEU A 91 -8.50 -6.09 -13.15
CA LEU A 91 -7.71 -5.50 -14.23
C LEU A 91 -6.92 -6.54 -15.04
N GLY A 92 -6.82 -7.78 -14.56
CA GLY A 92 -6.19 -8.91 -15.27
C GLY A 92 -4.66 -8.86 -15.31
N LYS A 93 -4.02 -8.04 -14.46
CA LYS A 93 -2.57 -7.93 -14.35
C LYS A 93 -2.07 -8.37 -12.98
N PRO A 94 -0.81 -8.82 -12.87
CA PRO A 94 -0.17 -9.02 -11.58
C PRO A 94 -0.20 -7.76 -10.73
N ILE A 95 -0.26 -7.93 -9.41
CA ILE A 95 -0.28 -6.83 -8.44
C ILE A 95 0.97 -6.91 -7.56
N HIS A 96 1.67 -5.80 -7.41
CA HIS A 96 2.65 -5.59 -6.36
C HIS A 96 2.11 -4.57 -5.35
N ILE A 97 2.00 -4.95 -4.10
CA ILE A 97 1.84 -3.98 -3.01
C ILE A 97 3.23 -3.40 -2.77
N THR A 98 3.52 -2.30 -3.46
CA THR A 98 4.86 -1.70 -3.52
C THR A 98 5.26 -1.05 -2.22
N GLU A 99 4.27 -0.56 -1.50
CA GLU A 99 4.45 0.05 -0.18
C GLU A 99 3.20 -0.19 0.65
N MET A 100 3.39 -0.50 1.92
CA MET A 100 2.29 -0.57 2.87
C MET A 100 2.78 -0.32 4.29
N GLY A 101 1.91 0.19 5.12
CA GLY A 101 2.15 0.37 6.54
C GLY A 101 0.87 0.73 7.26
N VAL A 102 0.78 0.31 8.49
CA VAL A 102 -0.26 0.71 9.44
C VAL A 102 0.38 1.21 10.73
N ASN A 103 -0.37 2.00 11.48
CA ASN A 103 0.07 2.63 12.69
C ASN A 103 0.42 1.59 13.78
N GLY A 104 1.57 1.73 14.42
CA GLY A 104 2.00 0.89 15.56
C GLY A 104 1.83 1.58 16.91
N GLY A 105 1.03 2.66 16.97
CA GLY A 105 0.85 3.50 18.16
C GLY A 105 1.43 4.90 17.96
N PHE A 106 0.77 5.91 18.51
CA PHE A 106 1.18 7.29 18.29
C PHE A 106 2.45 7.65 19.06
N ARG A 107 3.40 8.24 18.37
CA ARG A 107 4.51 8.95 19.00
C ARG A 107 4.01 10.31 19.48
N GLN A 108 4.00 10.54 20.78
CA GLN A 108 3.55 11.82 21.38
C GLN A 108 4.46 13.03 21.09
N LYS A 109 5.58 12.89 20.40
CA LYS A 109 6.52 13.99 20.17
C LYS A 109 7.06 14.02 18.74
N GLY A 110 6.75 15.08 18.03
CA GLY A 110 7.46 15.56 16.85
C GLY A 110 6.69 15.38 15.54
N ASN A 111 6.33 16.46 14.94
CA ASN A 111 5.66 16.62 13.64
C ASN A 111 4.13 16.42 13.57
N ALA A 112 3.41 16.85 14.60
CA ALA A 112 1.94 17.00 14.54
C ALA A 112 1.42 17.96 13.44
N GLY A 113 2.29 18.47 12.59
CA GLY A 113 1.97 19.45 11.56
C GLY A 113 2.11 18.98 10.12
N SER A 114 2.57 17.76 9.85
CA SER A 114 2.60 17.27 8.46
C SER A 114 1.24 16.69 8.06
N SER A 115 0.86 16.86 6.79
CA SER A 115 -0.36 16.26 6.23
C SER A 115 -0.36 14.73 6.37
N TRP A 116 0.79 14.09 6.31
CA TRP A 116 0.97 12.66 6.49
C TRP A 116 0.72 12.19 7.92
N SER A 117 1.22 12.93 8.94
CA SER A 117 0.92 12.61 10.34
C SER A 117 -0.55 12.80 10.66
N GLN A 118 -1.23 13.76 10.05
CA GLN A 118 -2.68 13.92 10.19
C GLN A 118 -3.46 12.77 9.55
N MET A 119 -3.00 12.25 8.42
CA MET A 119 -3.59 11.07 7.78
C MET A 119 -3.40 9.82 8.63
N ALA A 120 -2.22 9.60 9.19
CA ALA A 120 -1.95 8.51 10.12
C ALA A 120 -2.83 8.59 11.37
N MET A 121 -3.06 9.80 11.90
CA MET A 121 -3.97 10.04 13.03
C MET A 121 -5.44 9.79 12.67
N SER A 122 -5.83 9.93 11.42
CA SER A 122 -7.19 9.70 10.92
C SER A 122 -7.47 8.26 10.50
N GLU A 123 -6.51 7.36 10.68
CA GLU A 123 -6.58 5.96 10.25
C GLU A 123 -7.72 5.16 10.92
N GLY A 124 -8.34 5.74 11.94
CA GLY A 124 -9.44 5.11 12.64
C GLY A 124 -9.00 4.09 13.68
N THR A 125 -9.86 3.12 13.91
CA THR A 125 -9.60 2.02 14.85
C THR A 125 -9.82 0.69 14.14
N TRP A 126 -9.02 -0.31 14.50
CA TRP A 126 -9.18 -1.68 14.06
C TRP A 126 -9.03 -2.59 15.28
N HIS A 127 -10.13 -3.25 15.69
CA HIS A 127 -10.21 -4.05 16.93
C HIS A 127 -9.79 -3.26 18.20
N GLY A 128 -9.89 -1.94 18.17
CA GLY A 128 -9.46 -1.03 19.23
C GLY A 128 -8.56 0.08 18.70
N GLY A 129 -7.81 0.74 19.59
CA GLY A 129 -6.82 1.74 19.18
C GLY A 129 -5.56 1.10 18.64
N TRP A 130 -4.90 1.77 17.69
CA TRP A 130 -3.63 1.33 17.14
C TRP A 130 -2.53 1.29 18.22
N ASN A 131 -1.85 0.19 18.27
CA ASN A 131 -0.68 -0.08 19.10
C ASN A 131 0.14 -1.19 18.40
N GLU A 132 1.30 -1.52 18.96
CA GLU A 132 2.20 -2.50 18.37
C GLU A 132 1.56 -3.88 18.18
N HIS A 133 0.76 -4.32 19.14
CA HIS A 133 0.05 -5.60 19.06
C HIS A 133 -1.03 -5.59 17.96
N THR A 134 -1.86 -4.53 17.93
CA THR A 134 -2.89 -4.37 16.90
C THR A 134 -2.27 -4.27 15.50
N GLN A 135 -1.12 -3.58 15.37
CA GLN A 135 -0.36 -3.52 14.12
C GLN A 135 0.10 -4.92 13.68
N ALA A 136 0.66 -5.70 14.62
CA ALA A 136 1.15 -7.03 14.34
C ALA A 136 0.03 -8.00 13.93
N ASP A 137 -1.13 -7.92 14.59
CA ASP A 137 -2.32 -8.71 14.25
C ASP A 137 -2.84 -8.35 12.84
N TRP A 138 -2.93 -7.07 12.54
CA TRP A 138 -3.37 -6.60 11.22
C TRP A 138 -2.40 -7.06 10.13
N LEU A 139 -1.10 -6.90 10.36
CA LEU A 139 -0.06 -7.34 9.44
C LEU A 139 -0.16 -8.85 9.15
N GLU A 140 -0.25 -9.69 10.18
CA GLU A 140 -0.32 -11.14 10.00
C GLU A 140 -1.56 -11.54 9.19
N GLN A 141 -2.71 -10.93 9.47
CA GLN A 141 -3.94 -11.23 8.75
C GLN A 141 -3.88 -10.74 7.30
N PHE A 142 -3.39 -9.52 7.07
CA PHE A 142 -3.25 -8.98 5.72
C PHE A 142 -2.29 -9.81 4.86
N TYR A 143 -1.10 -10.15 5.40
CA TYR A 143 -0.14 -10.99 4.67
C TYR A 143 -0.69 -12.38 4.39
N THR A 144 -1.54 -12.92 5.26
CA THR A 144 -2.22 -14.20 5.03
C THR A 144 -3.21 -14.09 3.86
N ILE A 145 -4.00 -13.03 3.81
CA ILE A 145 -4.92 -12.74 2.69
C ILE A 145 -4.12 -12.58 1.40
N ALA A 146 -3.08 -11.74 1.42
CA ALA A 146 -2.26 -11.49 0.24
C ALA A 146 -1.59 -12.77 -0.29
N ALA A 147 -1.03 -13.59 0.58
CA ALA A 147 -0.41 -14.87 0.21
C ALA A 147 -1.39 -15.92 -0.35
N SER A 148 -2.68 -15.78 -0.08
CA SER A 148 -3.73 -16.64 -0.63
C SER A 148 -4.14 -16.25 -2.06
N ARG A 149 -3.69 -15.08 -2.55
CA ARG A 149 -4.08 -14.50 -3.82
C ARG A 149 -2.98 -14.65 -4.87
N LYS A 150 -3.25 -15.40 -5.93
CA LYS A 150 -2.29 -15.67 -7.02
C LYS A 150 -1.89 -14.42 -7.80
N GLU A 151 -2.74 -13.41 -7.84
CA GLU A 151 -2.49 -12.14 -8.51
C GLU A 151 -1.51 -11.23 -7.76
N ILE A 152 -1.34 -11.41 -6.43
CA ILE A 152 -0.39 -10.65 -5.64
C ILE A 152 0.95 -11.36 -5.66
N GLN A 153 1.93 -10.76 -6.33
CA GLN A 153 3.26 -11.35 -6.52
C GLN A 153 4.33 -10.79 -5.60
N ALA A 154 4.14 -9.57 -5.09
CA ALA A 154 5.07 -8.95 -4.16
C ALA A 154 4.32 -8.08 -3.14
N LEU A 155 4.90 -7.98 -1.95
CA LEU A 155 4.38 -7.20 -0.85
C LEU A 155 5.53 -6.63 -0.03
N THR A 156 5.60 -5.30 0.05
CA THR A 156 6.67 -4.55 0.71
C THR A 156 6.12 -3.74 1.89
N TRP A 157 6.65 -4.00 3.08
CA TRP A 157 6.35 -3.18 4.26
C TRP A 157 7.21 -1.92 4.28
N TRP A 158 6.64 -0.80 4.66
CA TRP A 158 7.28 0.50 4.83
C TRP A 158 7.02 1.04 6.24
N ASP A 159 7.97 1.33 7.08
CA ASP A 159 9.43 1.31 6.97
C ASP A 159 10.04 0.07 7.65
N PHE A 160 11.35 -0.14 7.46
CA PHE A 160 12.03 -1.23 8.15
C PHE A 160 12.49 -0.84 9.55
N ILE A 161 13.08 0.34 9.72
CA ILE A 161 13.58 0.88 11.00
C ILE A 161 12.93 2.25 11.28
N GLU A 162 12.63 2.53 12.57
CA GLU A 162 12.18 3.87 12.99
C GLU A 162 13.28 4.94 12.78
N PRO A 163 12.91 6.21 12.54
CA PRO A 163 11.53 6.74 12.59
C PRO A 163 10.74 6.50 11.31
N SER A 164 9.53 5.94 11.45
CA SER A 164 8.57 5.82 10.37
C SER A 164 7.62 7.01 10.33
N PHE A 165 7.18 7.43 9.13
CA PHE A 165 6.14 8.44 9.00
C PHE A 165 4.75 7.94 9.40
N SER A 166 4.56 6.62 9.42
CA SER A 166 3.29 5.96 9.75
C SER A 166 3.08 5.74 11.27
N GLY A 167 3.68 6.57 12.11
CA GLY A 167 3.46 6.54 13.56
C GLY A 167 3.86 5.20 14.21
N ASN A 168 5.15 5.03 14.52
CA ASN A 168 5.71 3.77 15.00
C ASN A 168 5.37 2.56 14.10
N GLY A 169 5.32 2.80 12.79
CA GLY A 169 4.92 1.81 11.80
C GLY A 169 6.00 0.84 11.38
N ALA A 170 7.26 1.09 11.71
CA ALA A 170 8.40 0.27 11.29
C ALA A 170 8.43 -1.11 11.96
N MET A 171 9.19 -2.03 11.35
CA MET A 171 9.42 -3.38 11.85
C MET A 171 10.41 -3.42 13.03
N LEU A 172 11.33 -2.46 13.08
CA LEU A 172 12.35 -2.34 14.13
C LEU A 172 12.22 -0.99 14.84
N TYR A 173 12.61 -0.96 16.11
CA TYR A 173 12.81 0.26 16.85
C TYR A 173 14.06 1.03 16.35
N GLU A 174 14.26 2.27 16.79
CA GLU A 174 15.46 3.06 16.47
C GLU A 174 16.79 2.40 16.93
N ASN A 175 16.73 1.58 17.95
CA ASN A 175 17.88 0.80 18.47
C ASN A 175 18.02 -0.57 17.78
N GLU A 176 17.36 -0.75 16.63
CA GLU A 176 17.38 -1.96 15.81
C GLU A 176 16.77 -3.22 16.47
N ASN A 177 16.18 -3.10 17.65
CA ASN A 177 15.47 -4.21 18.26
C ASN A 177 14.19 -4.53 17.48
N PRO A 178 13.87 -5.80 17.21
CA PRO A 178 12.66 -6.19 16.49
C PRO A 178 11.40 -5.92 17.30
N ARG A 179 10.34 -5.47 16.60
CA ARG A 179 8.98 -5.34 17.13
C ARG A 179 8.18 -6.64 17.01
N GLU A 180 7.01 -6.69 17.60
CA GLU A 180 6.10 -7.82 17.50
C GLU A 180 5.75 -8.12 16.03
N SER A 181 5.51 -7.11 15.20
CA SER A 181 5.24 -7.24 13.78
C SER A 181 6.33 -8.00 13.00
N TYR A 182 7.59 -7.76 13.31
CA TYR A 182 8.72 -8.48 12.73
C TYR A 182 8.66 -9.98 13.03
N PHE A 183 8.44 -10.33 14.29
CA PHE A 183 8.38 -11.75 14.69
C PHE A 183 7.15 -12.46 14.10
N ARG A 184 6.01 -11.77 14.00
CA ARG A 184 4.80 -12.31 13.36
C ARG A 184 5.03 -12.60 11.89
N LEU A 185 5.66 -11.65 11.18
CA LEU A 185 5.98 -11.82 9.75
C LEU A 185 6.97 -12.97 9.54
N LEU A 186 8.00 -13.09 10.37
CA LEU A 186 8.97 -14.18 10.30
C LEU A 186 8.31 -15.55 10.55
N ALA A 187 7.42 -15.64 11.53
CA ALA A 187 6.65 -16.85 11.82
C ALA A 187 5.72 -17.22 10.67
N LEU A 188 5.04 -16.25 10.08
CA LEU A 188 4.16 -16.43 8.93
C LEU A 188 4.94 -16.93 7.70
N LYS A 189 6.07 -16.30 7.38
CA LYS A 189 6.97 -16.73 6.30
C LYS A 189 7.34 -18.21 6.46
N ASN A 190 7.73 -18.63 7.66
CA ASN A 190 8.10 -20.02 7.93
C ASN A 190 6.93 -20.99 7.76
N ARG A 191 5.69 -20.56 8.00
CA ARG A 191 4.48 -21.38 7.78
C ARG A 191 4.15 -21.54 6.29
N ILE A 192 4.29 -20.47 5.53
CA ILE A 192 3.95 -20.45 4.09
C ILE A 192 4.99 -21.24 3.29
N VAL A 193 6.29 -20.99 3.50
CA VAL A 193 7.38 -21.61 2.74
C VAL A 193 7.50 -23.13 3.01
N ARG A 194 7.10 -23.60 4.19
CA ARG A 194 7.14 -25.05 4.51
C ARG A 194 6.03 -25.88 3.84
N LYS A 195 5.06 -25.24 3.20
CA LYS A 195 3.92 -25.91 2.56
C LYS A 195 4.02 -25.97 1.04
N GLY A 196 5.03 -25.36 0.46
CA GLY A 196 5.37 -25.43 -0.97
C GLY A 196 6.57 -26.35 -1.20
#